data_714129ec9c9263e55df35c8d588fa7ef
#
_entry.id   714129ec9c9263e55df35c8d588fa7ef
#
_cell.length_a   1.000
_cell.length_b   1.000
_cell.length_c   1.000
_cell.angle_alpha   90.00
_cell.angle_beta   90.00
_cell.angle_gamma   90.00
#
_symmetry.space_group_name_H-M   'P 1'
#
loop_
_entity.id
_entity.type
_entity.pdbx_description
1 polymer ?
#
loop_
_entity_poly.entity_id
_entity_poly.type
_entity_poly.pdbx_seq_one_letter_code
_entity_poly.pdbx_strand_id
1 'polypeptide(L)'
;AWDDLPKKIEPRYTDYARAEASIGINAVILNNVNADPRILGHDYLEKVAALADIFRKYHIKVYLAPNFAAPVKPSTTKDVGKQWGGVGIGHLDTADPLNPEVQKWWMDKVNEIYSLIPDFGGFLVKANSEGMAGPQDYHRSHVDGANMLARALKPHGGIVLWRTFVYNPEIDKDRMKRSYKEFQPLDGQFDENVVL
;
A
#
# COMPACT_ATOMS: atom_id res chain seq x y z
N ALA A 1 -3.11 -2.82 -20.83
CA ALA A 1 -1.96 -3.39 -20.14
C ALA A 1 -2.39 -4.42 -19.09
N TRP A 2 -3.17 -4.01 -18.06
CA TRP A 2 -3.64 -4.96 -17.04
C TRP A 2 -4.57 -6.05 -17.59
N ASP A 3 -5.33 -5.81 -18.65
CA ASP A 3 -6.28 -6.77 -19.23
C ASP A 3 -5.56 -7.91 -19.96
N ASP A 4 -4.37 -7.65 -20.48
CA ASP A 4 -3.59 -8.64 -21.21
C ASP A 4 -2.81 -9.57 -20.27
N LEU A 5 -2.48 -9.11 -19.06
CA LEU A 5 -1.72 -9.86 -18.06
C LEU A 5 -2.59 -10.92 -17.36
N PRO A 6 -2.01 -12.07 -16.98
CA PRO A 6 -0.63 -12.50 -17.20
C PRO A 6 -0.42 -13.21 -18.56
N LYS A 7 -1.47 -13.33 -19.38
CA LYS A 7 -1.48 -14.14 -20.61
C LYS A 7 -0.53 -13.61 -21.69
N LYS A 8 -0.38 -12.29 -21.76
CA LYS A 8 0.50 -11.63 -22.74
C LYS A 8 1.45 -10.68 -22.03
N ILE A 9 2.73 -11.02 -22.11
CA ILE A 9 3.83 -10.20 -21.60
C ILE A 9 4.44 -9.43 -22.79
N GLU A 10 4.27 -8.12 -22.79
CA GLU A 10 4.85 -7.26 -23.82
C GLU A 10 6.35 -7.09 -23.59
N PRO A 11 7.20 -7.15 -24.64
CA PRO A 11 8.65 -6.97 -24.52
C PRO A 11 9.08 -5.68 -23.81
N ARG A 12 8.28 -4.62 -23.94
CA ARG A 12 8.52 -3.32 -23.30
C ARG A 12 8.64 -3.40 -21.77
N TYR A 13 8.01 -4.38 -21.12
CA TYR A 13 8.15 -4.53 -19.66
C TYR A 13 9.57 -4.97 -19.29
N THR A 14 10.17 -5.83 -20.10
CA THR A 14 11.57 -6.23 -19.95
C THR A 14 12.51 -5.06 -20.26
N ASP A 15 12.24 -4.30 -21.32
CA ASP A 15 13.04 -3.12 -21.68
C ASP A 15 12.96 -2.04 -20.60
N TYR A 16 11.78 -1.85 -20.01
CA TYR A 16 11.56 -0.91 -18.90
C TYR A 16 12.36 -1.35 -17.66
N ALA A 17 12.24 -2.61 -17.24
CA ALA A 17 12.99 -3.13 -16.08
C ALA A 17 14.51 -3.01 -16.30
N ARG A 18 15.01 -3.29 -17.50
CA ARG A 18 16.42 -3.11 -17.86
C ARG A 18 16.85 -1.64 -17.78
N ALA A 19 16.03 -0.72 -18.29
CA ALA A 19 16.30 0.72 -18.23
C ALA A 19 16.35 1.22 -16.79
N GLU A 20 15.40 0.84 -15.97
CA GLU A 20 15.35 1.17 -14.53
C GLU A 20 16.61 0.67 -13.80
N ALA A 21 16.99 -0.59 -14.01
CA ALA A 21 18.19 -1.17 -13.39
C ALA A 21 19.47 -0.45 -13.84
N SER A 22 19.55 0.00 -15.10
CA SER A 22 20.74 0.65 -15.66
C SER A 22 21.05 1.98 -14.99
N ILE A 23 20.08 2.61 -14.34
CA ILE A 23 20.24 3.87 -13.60
C ILE A 23 20.19 3.66 -12.07
N GLY A 24 20.28 2.40 -11.61
CA GLY A 24 20.38 2.06 -10.20
C GLY A 24 19.02 1.96 -9.45
N ILE A 25 17.90 1.94 -10.15
CA ILE A 25 16.59 1.68 -9.53
C ILE A 25 16.54 0.22 -9.08
N ASN A 26 16.19 0.00 -7.80
CA ASN A 26 16.11 -1.31 -7.18
C ASN A 26 14.72 -1.64 -6.60
N ALA A 27 13.76 -0.73 -6.77
CA ALA A 27 12.38 -0.91 -6.34
C ALA A 27 11.40 -0.19 -7.27
N VAL A 28 10.23 -0.78 -7.53
CA VAL A 28 9.17 -0.19 -8.34
C VAL A 28 7.82 -0.36 -7.65
N ILE A 29 6.99 0.69 -7.67
CA ILE A 29 5.60 0.62 -7.21
C ILE A 29 4.72 0.52 -8.46
N LEU A 30 4.00 -0.60 -8.63
CA LEU A 30 3.32 -0.92 -9.88
C LEU A 30 1.98 -0.21 -10.08
N ASN A 31 1.40 0.36 -9.04
CA ASN A 31 0.12 1.02 -9.14
C ASN A 31 0.12 2.42 -8.52
N ASN A 32 -0.89 3.21 -8.85
CA ASN A 32 -1.06 4.56 -8.33
C ASN A 32 -1.38 4.53 -6.83
N VAL A 33 -0.90 5.53 -6.10
CA VAL A 33 -1.15 5.70 -4.65
C VAL A 33 -2.62 5.97 -4.32
N ASN A 34 -3.42 6.43 -5.28
CA ASN A 34 -4.89 6.46 -5.19
C ASN A 34 -5.44 5.07 -5.54
N ALA A 35 -5.08 4.10 -4.74
CA ALA A 35 -5.22 2.70 -5.07
C ALA A 35 -6.68 2.25 -5.17
N ASP A 36 -7.01 1.64 -6.29
CA ASP A 36 -8.18 0.78 -6.39
C ASP A 36 -7.92 -0.47 -5.54
N PRO A 37 -8.76 -0.78 -4.56
CA PRO A 37 -8.55 -1.94 -3.68
C PRO A 37 -8.47 -3.27 -4.42
N ARG A 38 -9.03 -3.37 -5.64
CA ARG A 38 -8.95 -4.57 -6.48
C ARG A 38 -7.51 -4.99 -6.82
N ILE A 39 -6.52 -4.09 -6.71
CA ILE A 39 -5.11 -4.45 -6.91
C ILE A 39 -4.65 -5.58 -5.97
N LEU A 40 -5.29 -5.75 -4.82
CA LEU A 40 -5.04 -6.81 -3.86
C LEU A 40 -5.94 -8.05 -4.08
N GLY A 41 -6.81 -8.04 -5.09
CA GLY A 41 -7.57 -9.22 -5.49
C GLY A 41 -6.67 -10.27 -6.13
N HIS A 42 -7.01 -11.56 -5.94
CA HIS A 42 -6.18 -12.69 -6.40
C HIS A 42 -5.83 -12.60 -7.89
N ASP A 43 -6.82 -12.28 -8.73
CA ASP A 43 -6.67 -12.12 -10.18
C ASP A 43 -5.69 -10.99 -10.57
N TYR A 44 -5.65 -9.92 -9.80
CA TYR A 44 -4.66 -8.86 -9.99
C TYR A 44 -3.28 -9.23 -9.43
N LEU A 45 -3.23 -9.95 -8.31
CA LEU A 45 -1.97 -10.42 -7.74
C LEU A 45 -1.23 -11.39 -8.67
N GLU A 46 -1.95 -12.24 -9.44
CA GLU A 46 -1.34 -13.06 -10.49
C GLU A 46 -0.68 -12.21 -11.59
N LYS A 47 -1.31 -11.09 -11.97
CA LYS A 47 -0.75 -10.13 -12.92
C LYS A 47 0.49 -9.43 -12.37
N VAL A 48 0.44 -9.04 -11.10
CA VAL A 48 1.58 -8.46 -10.38
C VAL A 48 2.73 -9.46 -10.31
N ALA A 49 2.46 -10.73 -10.02
CA ALA A 49 3.46 -11.79 -9.99
C ALA A 49 4.18 -11.95 -11.33
N ALA A 50 3.42 -11.94 -12.42
CA ALA A 50 4.01 -12.01 -13.78
C ALA A 50 4.95 -10.82 -14.08
N LEU A 51 4.64 -9.63 -13.60
CA LEU A 51 5.53 -8.48 -13.69
C LEU A 51 6.72 -8.59 -12.74
N ALA A 52 6.49 -9.06 -11.51
CA ALA A 52 7.56 -9.27 -10.52
C ALA A 52 8.63 -10.24 -11.04
N ASP A 53 8.24 -11.28 -11.76
CA ASP A 53 9.19 -12.21 -12.42
C ASP A 53 10.11 -11.54 -13.43
N ILE A 54 9.64 -10.48 -14.10
CA ILE A 54 10.45 -9.68 -15.00
C ILE A 54 11.43 -8.82 -14.21
N PHE A 55 10.94 -8.04 -13.26
CA PHE A 55 11.73 -7.11 -12.46
C PHE A 55 12.80 -7.82 -11.62
N ARG A 56 12.48 -9.01 -11.10
CA ARG A 56 13.42 -9.86 -10.32
C ARG A 56 14.71 -10.18 -11.09
N LYS A 57 14.63 -10.38 -12.40
CA LYS A 57 15.80 -10.64 -13.26
C LYS A 57 16.80 -9.49 -13.26
N TYR A 58 16.34 -8.30 -12.90
CA TYR A 58 17.13 -7.08 -12.82
C TYR A 58 17.35 -6.61 -11.36
N HIS A 59 17.08 -7.48 -10.38
CA HIS A 59 17.21 -7.18 -8.95
C HIS A 59 16.34 -6.00 -8.46
N ILE A 60 15.20 -5.79 -9.12
CA ILE A 60 14.23 -4.76 -8.75
C ILE A 60 13.08 -5.43 -7.99
N LYS A 61 12.85 -5.02 -6.75
CA LYS A 61 11.72 -5.46 -5.95
C LYS A 61 10.44 -4.72 -6.34
N VAL A 62 9.34 -5.45 -6.35
CA VAL A 62 8.01 -4.91 -6.60
C VAL A 62 7.33 -4.53 -5.30
N TYR A 63 6.73 -3.36 -5.29
CA TYR A 63 5.88 -2.82 -4.23
C TYR A 63 4.49 -2.53 -4.78
N LEU A 64 3.50 -2.50 -3.89
CA LEU A 64 2.14 -2.05 -4.21
C LEU A 64 1.72 -0.90 -3.31
N ALA A 65 0.85 -0.04 -3.85
CA ALA A 65 0.13 0.93 -3.04
C ALA A 65 -1.27 0.38 -2.71
N PRO A 66 -1.53 -0.09 -1.48
CA PRO A 66 -2.83 -0.59 -1.08
C PRO A 66 -3.77 0.55 -0.70
N ASN A 67 -5.08 0.31 -0.83
CA ASN A 67 -6.07 1.12 -0.15
C ASN A 67 -6.16 0.69 1.31
N PHE A 68 -6.06 1.63 2.25
CA PHE A 68 -6.11 1.33 3.69
C PHE A 68 -7.42 0.66 4.11
N ALA A 69 -8.53 1.00 3.44
CA ALA A 69 -9.83 0.38 3.67
C ALA A 69 -10.05 -0.95 2.93
N ALA A 70 -9.01 -1.57 2.36
CA ALA A 70 -9.14 -2.84 1.64
C ALA A 70 -9.84 -3.96 2.44
N PRO A 71 -9.71 -4.09 3.78
CA PRO A 71 -10.44 -5.09 4.57
C PRO A 71 -11.95 -4.92 4.59
N VAL A 72 -12.44 -3.70 4.32
CA VAL A 72 -13.88 -3.39 4.38
C VAL A 72 -14.59 -4.03 3.20
N LYS A 73 -15.84 -4.45 3.44
CA LYS A 73 -16.71 -5.00 2.38
C LYS A 73 -16.98 -3.97 1.29
N PRO A 74 -17.16 -4.40 0.04
CA PRO A 74 -17.59 -3.52 -1.04
C PRO A 74 -18.89 -2.80 -0.66
N SER A 75 -18.93 -1.49 -0.83
CA SER A 75 -20.10 -0.67 -0.57
C SER A 75 -20.44 0.16 -1.79
N THR A 76 -21.73 0.26 -2.08
CA THR A 76 -22.28 1.18 -3.08
C THR A 76 -22.48 2.59 -2.51
N THR A 77 -22.36 2.76 -1.19
CA THR A 77 -22.50 4.06 -0.53
C THR A 77 -21.17 4.81 -0.56
N LYS A 78 -21.26 6.08 -0.93
CA LYS A 78 -20.09 6.97 -1.16
C LYS A 78 -19.40 7.46 0.12
N ASP A 79 -19.58 6.81 1.27
CA ASP A 79 -19.25 7.41 2.56
C ASP A 79 -17.84 7.16 3.09
N VAL A 80 -17.15 6.16 2.56
CA VAL A 80 -15.73 5.95 2.86
C VAL A 80 -14.99 5.79 1.54
N GLY A 81 -14.07 6.71 1.22
CA GLY A 81 -13.31 6.69 -0.03
C GLY A 81 -14.07 7.25 -1.25
N LYS A 82 -14.80 8.33 -1.05
CA LYS A 82 -15.73 8.97 -1.99
C LYS A 82 -15.21 9.30 -3.40
N GLN A 83 -13.92 9.41 -3.60
CA GLN A 83 -13.34 9.79 -4.90
C GLN A 83 -13.03 8.61 -5.82
N TRP A 84 -12.84 7.39 -5.31
CA TRP A 84 -12.18 6.32 -6.05
C TRP A 84 -12.95 4.99 -6.08
N GLY A 85 -14.27 5.07 -6.00
CA GLY A 85 -15.18 4.00 -6.38
C GLY A 85 -15.04 2.70 -5.60
N GLY A 86 -15.82 2.56 -4.56
CA GLY A 86 -15.96 1.31 -3.84
C GLY A 86 -14.97 1.16 -2.70
N VAL A 87 -15.47 0.65 -1.61
CA VAL A 87 -14.75 0.57 -0.36
C VAL A 87 -14.35 -0.88 -0.15
N GLY A 88 -13.08 -1.15 -0.35
CA GLY A 88 -12.48 -2.43 -0.01
C GLY A 88 -12.87 -3.61 -0.91
N ILE A 89 -12.28 -4.74 -0.60
CA ILE A 89 -12.48 -6.05 -1.23
C ILE A 89 -12.68 -7.13 -0.17
N GLY A 90 -12.69 -6.73 1.10
CA GLY A 90 -12.83 -7.63 2.24
C GLY A 90 -14.29 -7.93 2.59
N HIS A 91 -14.50 -8.28 3.85
CA HIS A 91 -15.81 -8.65 4.38
C HIS A 91 -16.11 -7.97 5.73
N LEU A 92 -15.22 -7.10 6.19
CA LEU A 92 -15.34 -6.40 7.47
C LEU A 92 -16.17 -5.12 7.34
N ASP A 93 -16.66 -4.64 8.46
CA ASP A 93 -17.37 -3.35 8.55
C ASP A 93 -16.47 -2.19 8.96
N THR A 94 -15.20 -2.47 9.23
CA THR A 94 -14.20 -1.49 9.69
C THR A 94 -12.82 -1.78 9.11
N ALA A 95 -11.96 -0.76 9.05
CA ALA A 95 -10.53 -0.90 8.85
C ALA A 95 -9.73 -0.31 10.02
N ASP A 96 -10.32 -0.26 11.24
CA ASP A 96 -9.62 0.16 12.45
C ASP A 96 -8.36 -0.68 12.66
N PRO A 97 -7.15 -0.09 12.64
CA PRO A 97 -5.89 -0.84 12.72
C PRO A 97 -5.69 -1.57 14.06
N LEU A 98 -6.44 -1.23 15.10
CA LEU A 98 -6.40 -1.93 16.37
C LEU A 98 -7.43 -3.06 16.49
N ASN A 99 -8.30 -3.24 15.50
CA ASN A 99 -9.23 -4.36 15.46
C ASN A 99 -8.48 -5.66 15.08
N PRO A 100 -8.57 -6.72 15.91
CA PRO A 100 -7.88 -7.99 15.63
C PRO A 100 -8.28 -8.66 14.31
N GLU A 101 -9.52 -8.52 13.87
CA GLU A 101 -9.99 -9.08 12.58
C GLU A 101 -9.38 -8.33 11.40
N VAL A 102 -9.20 -7.00 11.51
CA VAL A 102 -8.50 -6.19 10.50
C VAL A 102 -7.03 -6.57 10.43
N GLN A 103 -6.37 -6.73 11.58
CA GLN A 103 -4.98 -7.18 11.65
C GLN A 103 -4.81 -8.57 11.02
N LYS A 104 -5.73 -9.50 11.36
CA LYS A 104 -5.73 -10.84 10.75
C LYS A 104 -5.94 -10.78 9.24
N TRP A 105 -6.88 -9.97 8.76
CA TRP A 105 -7.12 -9.81 7.32
C TRP A 105 -5.86 -9.37 6.58
N TRP A 106 -5.12 -8.39 7.13
CA TRP A 106 -3.88 -7.93 6.54
C TRP A 106 -2.77 -8.99 6.58
N MET A 107 -2.66 -9.75 7.68
CA MET A 107 -1.71 -10.88 7.74
C MET A 107 -2.01 -11.94 6.68
N ASP A 108 -3.28 -12.33 6.56
CA ASP A 108 -3.71 -13.32 5.56
C ASP A 108 -3.45 -12.82 4.13
N LYS A 109 -3.76 -11.54 3.85
CA LYS A 109 -3.50 -10.92 2.55
C LYS A 109 -2.01 -10.82 2.23
N VAL A 110 -1.18 -10.46 3.18
CA VAL A 110 0.27 -10.43 3.02
C VAL A 110 0.81 -11.84 2.75
N ASN A 111 0.35 -12.85 3.48
CA ASN A 111 0.73 -14.24 3.23
C ASN A 111 0.35 -14.70 1.81
N GLU A 112 -0.84 -14.32 1.33
CA GLU A 112 -1.25 -14.58 -0.06
C GLU A 112 -0.30 -13.90 -1.06
N ILE A 113 0.05 -12.62 -0.85
CA ILE A 113 0.98 -11.90 -1.71
C ILE A 113 2.33 -12.61 -1.77
N TYR A 114 2.92 -12.97 -0.62
CA TYR A 114 4.23 -13.63 -0.59
C TYR A 114 4.20 -15.06 -1.12
N SER A 115 3.05 -15.75 -1.10
CA SER A 115 2.90 -17.05 -1.77
C SER A 115 3.03 -16.95 -3.29
N LEU A 116 2.65 -15.82 -3.88
CA LEU A 116 2.74 -15.54 -5.31
C LEU A 116 4.03 -14.81 -5.69
N ILE A 117 4.54 -13.95 -4.80
CA ILE A 117 5.69 -13.06 -5.04
C ILE A 117 6.63 -13.16 -3.84
N PRO A 118 7.50 -14.19 -3.77
CA PRO A 118 8.32 -14.46 -2.57
C PRO A 118 9.29 -13.33 -2.18
N ASP A 119 9.65 -12.47 -3.11
CA ASP A 119 10.55 -11.33 -2.92
C ASP A 119 9.83 -9.97 -2.92
N PHE A 120 8.50 -9.97 -2.69
CA PHE A 120 7.71 -8.74 -2.60
C PHE A 120 8.33 -7.75 -1.61
N GLY A 121 8.47 -6.48 -2.02
CA GLY A 121 9.18 -5.48 -1.22
C GLY A 121 8.34 -4.90 -0.09
N GLY A 122 7.05 -4.77 -0.28
CA GLY A 122 6.15 -4.18 0.70
C GLY A 122 5.15 -3.18 0.13
N PHE A 123 4.67 -2.28 0.98
CA PHE A 123 3.61 -1.34 0.65
C PHE A 123 4.07 0.12 0.66
N LEU A 124 3.62 0.90 -0.34
CA LEU A 124 3.60 2.37 -0.26
C LEU A 124 2.19 2.82 0.12
N VAL A 125 2.03 3.45 1.27
CA VAL A 125 0.72 3.80 1.81
C VAL A 125 0.45 5.29 1.74
N LYS A 126 -0.68 5.66 1.13
CA LYS A 126 -1.29 6.97 1.22
C LYS A 126 -2.52 6.86 2.12
N ALA A 127 -2.47 7.49 3.28
CA ALA A 127 -3.52 7.45 4.28
C ALA A 127 -3.99 8.86 4.65
N ASN A 128 -5.29 9.02 4.87
CA ASN A 128 -5.95 10.27 5.27
C ASN A 128 -5.56 11.52 4.45
N SER A 129 -5.34 11.33 3.16
CA SER A 129 -4.93 12.38 2.25
C SER A 129 -5.72 12.28 0.95
N GLU A 130 -6.24 13.41 0.45
CA GLU A 130 -6.99 13.52 -0.81
C GLU A 130 -8.14 12.51 -0.93
N GLY A 131 -8.90 12.31 0.14
CA GLY A 131 -10.06 11.41 0.15
C GLY A 131 -9.73 9.92 0.25
N MET A 132 -8.46 9.56 0.45
CA MET A 132 -8.09 8.18 0.76
C MET A 132 -8.32 7.89 2.24
N ALA A 133 -8.86 6.69 2.52
CA ALA A 133 -9.05 6.23 3.88
C ALA A 133 -7.73 6.05 4.63
N GLY A 134 -7.78 6.21 5.95
CA GLY A 134 -6.63 6.02 6.81
C GLY A 134 -7.02 5.83 8.27
N PRO A 135 -6.04 5.69 9.17
CA PRO A 135 -6.29 5.41 10.59
C PRO A 135 -7.09 6.49 11.30
N GLN A 136 -6.96 7.76 10.89
CA GLN A 136 -7.70 8.87 11.53
C GLN A 136 -9.21 8.78 11.34
N ASP A 137 -9.70 8.09 10.29
CA ASP A 137 -11.14 7.81 10.11
C ASP A 137 -11.71 6.93 11.24
N TYR A 138 -10.82 6.26 11.96
CA TYR A 138 -11.13 5.38 13.10
C TYR A 138 -10.61 5.95 14.44
N HIS A 139 -10.26 7.25 14.49
CA HIS A 139 -9.67 7.90 15.66
C HIS A 139 -8.35 7.24 16.12
N ARG A 140 -7.55 6.79 15.16
CA ARG A 140 -6.22 6.18 15.38
C ARG A 140 -5.12 7.05 14.81
N SER A 141 -3.91 6.85 15.29
CA SER A 141 -2.72 7.58 14.82
C SER A 141 -2.15 7.00 13.53
N HIS A 142 -1.28 7.75 12.87
CA HIS A 142 -0.44 7.22 11.78
C HIS A 142 0.42 6.04 12.24
N VAL A 143 0.89 6.07 13.49
CA VAL A 143 1.67 4.97 14.10
C VAL A 143 0.85 3.68 14.13
N ASP A 144 -0.40 3.73 14.59
CA ASP A 144 -1.28 2.56 14.66
C ASP A 144 -1.47 1.94 13.27
N GLY A 145 -1.73 2.77 12.26
CA GLY A 145 -1.93 2.29 10.89
C GLY A 145 -0.67 1.74 10.24
N ALA A 146 0.45 2.44 10.38
CA ALA A 146 1.72 2.02 9.80
C ALA A 146 2.25 0.75 10.46
N ASN A 147 2.23 0.68 11.79
CA ASN A 147 2.73 -0.47 12.53
C ASN A 147 1.87 -1.72 12.32
N MET A 148 0.55 -1.59 12.14
CA MET A 148 -0.31 -2.71 11.78
C MET A 148 0.18 -3.39 10.48
N LEU A 149 0.41 -2.60 9.43
CA LEU A 149 0.89 -3.12 8.15
C LEU A 149 2.33 -3.61 8.23
N ALA A 150 3.18 -2.91 8.97
CA ALA A 150 4.57 -3.30 9.19
C ALA A 150 4.68 -4.66 9.86
N ARG A 151 3.85 -4.92 10.87
CA ARG A 151 3.81 -6.21 11.58
C ARG A 151 3.32 -7.35 10.69
N ALA A 152 2.37 -7.08 9.79
CA ALA A 152 1.94 -8.07 8.81
C ALA A 152 3.08 -8.43 7.83
N LEU A 153 3.89 -7.45 7.40
CA LEU A 153 5.00 -7.63 6.45
C LEU A 153 6.28 -8.20 7.10
N LYS A 154 6.50 -7.93 8.38
CA LYS A 154 7.75 -8.26 9.09
C LYS A 154 8.21 -9.72 8.98
N PRO A 155 7.33 -10.74 9.09
CA PRO A 155 7.74 -12.14 8.94
C PRO A 155 8.39 -12.49 7.61
N HIS A 156 8.13 -11.68 6.58
CA HIS A 156 8.62 -11.85 5.22
C HIS A 156 9.75 -10.88 4.85
N GLY A 157 10.14 -9.99 5.78
CA GLY A 157 11.17 -8.97 5.53
C GLY A 157 10.70 -7.80 4.67
N GLY A 158 9.38 -7.62 4.54
CA GLY A 158 8.80 -6.49 3.81
C GLY A 158 8.77 -5.20 4.64
N ILE A 159 8.68 -4.06 3.95
CA ILE A 159 8.66 -2.74 4.57
C ILE A 159 7.40 -1.96 4.20
N VAL A 160 7.07 -0.98 5.04
CA VAL A 160 6.03 0.02 4.77
C VAL A 160 6.70 1.35 4.44
N LEU A 161 6.42 1.89 3.27
CA LEU A 161 6.73 3.26 2.90
C LEU A 161 5.50 4.11 3.22
N TRP A 162 5.51 4.79 4.36
CA TRP A 162 4.36 5.57 4.82
C TRP A 162 4.49 7.02 4.41
N ARG A 163 3.62 7.49 3.51
CA ARG A 163 3.68 8.87 3.01
C ARG A 163 3.30 9.88 4.09
N THR A 164 4.18 10.84 4.31
CA THR A 164 4.02 11.92 5.31
C THR A 164 3.38 13.19 4.72
N PHE A 165 2.50 13.05 3.74
CA PHE A 165 1.87 14.18 3.09
C PHE A 165 0.58 14.58 3.78
N VAL A 166 0.56 15.77 4.39
CA VAL A 166 -0.54 16.27 5.23
C VAL A 166 -1.22 17.48 4.58
N TYR A 167 -2.53 17.36 4.32
CA TYR A 167 -3.33 18.45 3.77
C TYR A 167 -4.11 19.25 4.82
N ASN A 168 -4.32 18.69 6.03
CA ASN A 168 -5.17 19.29 7.04
C ASN A 168 -4.66 20.69 7.48
N PRO A 169 -5.40 21.79 7.19
CA PRO A 169 -4.99 23.15 7.56
C PRO A 169 -5.08 23.43 9.07
N GLU A 170 -5.75 22.57 9.83
CA GLU A 170 -5.84 22.70 11.29
C GLU A 170 -4.49 22.40 11.97
N ILE A 171 -3.65 21.57 11.34
CA ILE A 171 -2.30 21.27 11.82
C ILE A 171 -1.40 22.52 11.78
N ASP A 172 -1.42 23.22 10.65
CA ASP A 172 -0.74 24.51 10.47
C ASP A 172 -1.31 25.25 9.25
N LYS A 173 -1.42 26.57 9.35
CA LYS A 173 -1.78 27.42 8.20
C LYS A 173 -0.74 27.35 7.11
N ASP A 174 0.55 27.25 7.47
CA ASP A 174 1.65 27.06 6.55
C ASP A 174 1.72 25.59 6.09
N ARG A 175 1.37 25.37 4.82
CA ARG A 175 1.36 24.03 4.21
C ARG A 175 2.69 23.29 4.35
N MET A 176 3.81 24.02 4.30
CA MET A 176 5.15 23.43 4.36
C MET A 176 5.50 22.84 5.72
N LYS A 177 4.83 23.30 6.78
CA LYS A 177 5.06 22.84 8.16
C LYS A 177 4.17 21.69 8.58
N ARG A 178 3.09 21.41 7.85
CA ARG A 178 2.07 20.44 8.26
C ARG A 178 2.65 19.04 8.47
N SER A 179 3.38 18.53 7.51
CA SER A 179 3.98 17.19 7.63
C SER A 179 4.92 17.09 8.82
N TYR A 180 5.81 18.07 8.99
CA TYR A 180 6.72 18.09 10.12
C TYR A 180 5.96 18.11 11.46
N LYS A 181 4.96 18.98 11.62
CA LYS A 181 4.19 19.10 12.85
C LYS A 181 3.33 17.88 13.17
N GLU A 182 2.83 17.20 12.14
CA GLU A 182 2.05 15.97 12.30
C GLU A 182 2.93 14.79 12.73
N PHE A 183 4.10 14.63 12.10
CA PHE A 183 4.92 13.44 12.27
C PHE A 183 6.03 13.58 13.33
N GLN A 184 6.54 14.78 13.60
CA GLN A 184 7.58 14.99 14.59
C GLN A 184 7.23 14.47 16.00
N PRO A 185 5.99 14.63 16.50
CA PRO A 185 5.60 14.06 17.81
C PRO A 185 5.51 12.53 17.80
N LEU A 186 5.50 11.90 16.64
CA LEU A 186 5.39 10.44 16.47
C LEU A 186 6.75 9.77 16.28
N ASP A 187 7.84 10.55 16.26
CA ASP A 187 9.20 10.03 16.09
C ASP A 187 9.54 8.98 17.15
N GLY A 188 10.22 7.92 16.74
CA GLY A 188 10.59 6.80 17.59
C GLY A 188 9.44 5.82 17.96
N GLN A 189 8.22 6.04 17.46
CA GLN A 189 7.07 5.17 17.74
C GLN A 189 6.76 4.17 16.60
N PHE A 190 7.35 4.37 15.43
CA PHE A 190 7.17 3.48 14.30
C PHE A 190 8.02 2.22 14.44
N ASP A 191 7.48 1.08 14.00
CA ASP A 191 8.21 -0.19 13.95
C ASP A 191 9.40 -0.07 12.97
N GLU A 192 10.46 -0.83 13.19
CA GLU A 192 11.76 -0.72 12.46
C GLU A 192 11.68 -0.88 10.95
N ASN A 193 10.63 -1.54 10.45
CA ASN A 193 10.38 -1.73 9.02
C ASN A 193 9.37 -0.73 8.43
N VAL A 194 9.15 0.40 9.09
CA VAL A 194 8.44 1.58 8.56
C VAL A 194 9.44 2.63 8.13
N VAL A 195 9.27 3.15 6.92
CA VAL A 195 10.03 4.27 6.35
C VAL A 195 9.05 5.42 6.08
N LEU A 196 9.37 6.63 6.56
CA LEU A 196 8.59 7.85 6.40
C LEU A 196 9.09 8.67 5.20
#